data_4b2d4726ccd0ffd40085c8b32edfc529
#
_entry.id   4b2d4726ccd0ffd40085c8b32edfc529
#
_cell.length_a   1.000
_cell.length_b   1.000
_cell.length_c   1.000
_cell.angle_alpha   90.00
_cell.angle_beta   90.00
_cell.angle_gamma   90.00
#
_symmetry.space_group_name_H-M   'P 1'
#
loop_
_entity.id
_entity.type
_entity.pdbx_description
1 polymer ?
#
loop_
_entity_poly.entity_id
_entity_poly.type
_entity_poly.pdbx_seq_one_letter_code
_entity_poly.pdbx_strand_id
1 'polypeptide(L)'
;MSSSPAQQQKDTHGKALSLNLDPLIYGTLAEIGAGQEVSRWFLSVGAASGTVAKTMSAYDKAVSDDIYGSGTRYVSRERLLAMLDYEYKLLLNRLGESRGTDTRFFVFADTVAARNYQGTNEQHGWVGIRFQIEPSSQPSHILLHINLRDSTAQLQQQAVGTLGVNLVYAAFHQRSCSESFFAGLFDELSNARIEIDVKIGRAHV
;
A
#
# COMPACT_ATOMS: atom_id res chain seq x y z
N MET A 1 34.51 9.41 -19.22
CA MET A 1 33.11 9.80 -18.97
C MET A 1 32.32 8.50 -18.93
N SER A 2 32.13 7.96 -17.72
CA SER A 2 31.38 6.71 -17.52
C SER A 2 29.91 7.10 -17.40
N SER A 3 29.10 6.80 -18.40
CA SER A 3 27.65 6.90 -18.33
C SER A 3 27.15 5.88 -17.30
N SER A 4 26.59 6.35 -16.18
CA SER A 4 25.79 5.51 -15.28
C SER A 4 24.75 4.76 -16.12
N PRO A 5 24.59 3.43 -15.93
CA PRO A 5 23.52 2.71 -16.59
C PRO A 5 22.18 3.33 -16.13
N ALA A 6 21.39 3.79 -17.08
CA ALA A 6 20.02 4.21 -16.83
C ALA A 6 19.33 3.04 -16.10
N GLN A 7 18.89 3.28 -14.87
CA GLN A 7 18.19 2.28 -14.08
C GLN A 7 16.91 1.94 -14.85
N GLN A 8 16.85 0.74 -15.42
CA GLN A 8 15.73 0.30 -16.24
C GLN A 8 14.48 0.33 -15.36
N GLN A 9 13.50 1.13 -15.74
CA GLN A 9 12.24 1.30 -15.00
C GLN A 9 11.56 -0.06 -14.92
N LYS A 10 11.34 -0.55 -13.70
CA LYS A 10 10.68 -1.84 -13.48
C LYS A 10 9.17 -1.66 -13.64
N ASP A 11 8.53 -2.60 -14.33
CA ASP A 11 7.08 -2.74 -14.35
C ASP A 11 6.53 -3.17 -12.97
N THR A 12 5.21 -3.22 -12.81
CA THR A 12 4.55 -3.62 -11.55
C THR A 12 4.99 -5.00 -11.08
N HIS A 13 5.14 -5.96 -12.00
CA HIS A 13 5.65 -7.31 -11.71
C HIS A 13 7.08 -7.25 -11.14
N GLY A 14 7.98 -6.56 -11.81
CA GLY A 14 9.38 -6.44 -11.42
C GLY A 14 9.55 -5.71 -10.08
N LYS A 15 8.70 -4.71 -9.78
CA LYS A 15 8.67 -4.02 -8.48
C LYS A 15 8.24 -4.96 -7.35
N ALA A 16 7.10 -5.66 -7.52
CA ALA A 16 6.61 -6.61 -6.52
C ALA A 16 7.61 -7.74 -6.27
N LEU A 17 8.20 -8.31 -7.33
CA LEU A 17 9.21 -9.36 -7.21
C LEU A 17 10.47 -8.85 -6.48
N SER A 18 10.94 -7.64 -6.79
CA SER A 18 12.13 -7.09 -6.13
C SER A 18 11.91 -6.82 -4.64
N LEU A 19 10.68 -6.45 -4.23
CA LEU A 19 10.30 -6.34 -2.83
C LEU A 19 10.28 -7.72 -2.16
N ASN A 20 9.70 -8.73 -2.81
CA ASN A 20 9.65 -10.10 -2.30
C ASN A 20 11.04 -10.75 -2.14
N LEU A 21 12.01 -10.30 -2.91
CA LEU A 21 13.39 -10.78 -2.84
C LEU A 21 14.27 -9.99 -1.86
N ASP A 22 13.78 -8.88 -1.30
CA ASP A 22 14.51 -8.12 -0.27
C ASP A 22 14.30 -8.75 1.11
N PRO A 23 15.34 -9.41 1.71
CA PRO A 23 15.19 -10.09 2.99
C PRO A 23 14.95 -9.15 4.18
N LEU A 24 15.14 -7.85 3.96
CA LEU A 24 15.02 -6.83 5.01
C LEU A 24 13.61 -6.21 5.08
N ILE A 25 12.71 -6.54 4.16
CA ILE A 25 11.35 -5.95 4.09
C ILE A 25 10.32 -7.02 4.43
N TYR A 26 9.48 -6.78 5.44
CA TYR A 26 8.45 -7.72 5.84
C TYR A 26 7.20 -7.01 6.34
N GLY A 27 6.02 -7.42 5.89
CA GLY A 27 4.83 -6.66 6.22
C GLY A 27 3.48 -7.32 6.01
N THR A 28 2.45 -6.54 6.27
CA THR A 28 1.03 -6.90 6.15
C THR A 28 0.35 -6.05 5.08
N LEU A 29 -0.58 -6.65 4.36
CA LEU A 29 -1.43 -6.00 3.37
C LEU A 29 -2.88 -6.11 3.81
N ALA A 30 -3.58 -4.98 3.98
CA ALA A 30 -4.98 -4.90 4.42
C ALA A 30 -5.79 -4.09 3.41
N GLU A 31 -6.62 -4.76 2.62
CA GLU A 31 -7.35 -4.14 1.51
C GLU A 31 -8.86 -4.25 1.70
N ILE A 32 -9.58 -3.12 1.66
CA ILE A 32 -11.03 -3.06 1.85
C ILE A 32 -11.68 -2.28 0.71
N GLY A 33 -12.58 -2.94 -0.02
CA GLY A 33 -13.50 -2.30 -0.95
C GLY A 33 -13.13 -2.35 -2.43
N ALA A 34 -11.84 -2.51 -2.77
CA ALA A 34 -11.37 -2.60 -4.16
C ALA A 34 -10.67 -3.93 -4.50
N GLY A 35 -11.18 -5.03 -3.98
CA GLY A 35 -10.55 -6.35 -4.16
C GLY A 35 -9.32 -6.52 -3.28
N GLN A 36 -8.41 -7.36 -3.71
CA GLN A 36 -7.13 -7.65 -3.08
C GLN A 36 -6.00 -7.66 -4.13
N GLU A 37 -5.98 -6.62 -4.95
CA GLU A 37 -5.11 -6.59 -6.12
C GLU A 37 -3.64 -6.34 -5.76
N VAL A 38 -3.36 -5.58 -4.69
CA VAL A 38 -1.99 -5.42 -4.20
C VAL A 38 -1.48 -6.74 -3.64
N SER A 39 -2.27 -7.40 -2.79
CA SER A 39 -1.96 -8.74 -2.27
C SER A 39 -1.76 -9.74 -3.40
N ARG A 40 -2.62 -9.71 -4.43
CA ARG A 40 -2.50 -10.57 -5.60
C ARG A 40 -1.16 -10.40 -6.31
N TRP A 41 -0.69 -9.18 -6.50
CA TRP A 41 0.63 -8.91 -7.08
C TRP A 41 1.73 -9.59 -6.26
N PHE A 42 1.82 -9.31 -4.96
CA PHE A 42 2.85 -9.89 -4.08
C PHE A 42 2.80 -11.42 -4.05
N LEU A 43 1.60 -12.01 -4.00
CA LEU A 43 1.43 -13.46 -3.93
C LEU A 43 1.70 -14.17 -5.27
N SER A 44 1.49 -13.51 -6.41
CA SER A 44 1.60 -14.14 -7.74
C SER A 44 2.99 -14.08 -8.35
N VAL A 45 3.82 -13.09 -7.99
CA VAL A 45 5.15 -12.92 -8.61
C VAL A 45 6.23 -13.88 -8.07
N GLY A 46 5.93 -14.61 -7.02
CA GLY A 46 6.86 -15.55 -6.36
C GLY A 46 7.55 -14.93 -5.14
N ALA A 47 8.20 -15.77 -4.33
CA ALA A 47 8.96 -15.43 -3.12
C ALA A 47 8.16 -14.67 -2.03
N ALA A 48 6.83 -14.69 -2.07
CA ALA A 48 5.97 -13.94 -1.16
C ALA A 48 6.22 -14.22 0.33
N SER A 49 6.61 -15.43 0.69
CA SER A 49 6.93 -15.82 2.07
C SER A 49 8.09 -15.02 2.68
N GLY A 50 8.92 -14.41 1.83
CA GLY A 50 10.03 -13.53 2.27
C GLY A 50 9.57 -12.14 2.68
N THR A 51 8.36 -11.70 2.30
CA THR A 51 7.90 -10.32 2.47
C THR A 51 6.52 -10.22 3.11
N VAL A 52 5.62 -11.17 2.87
CA VAL A 52 4.22 -11.09 3.28
C VAL A 52 3.98 -11.88 4.55
N ALA A 53 3.74 -11.18 5.66
CA ALA A 53 3.32 -11.77 6.93
C ALA A 53 1.86 -12.20 6.90
N LYS A 54 1.00 -11.35 6.32
CA LYS A 54 -0.45 -11.54 6.28
C LYS A 54 -1.06 -10.68 5.17
N THR A 55 -2.08 -11.22 4.53
CA THR A 55 -3.05 -10.43 3.74
C THR A 55 -4.42 -10.55 4.37
N MET A 56 -5.23 -9.49 4.33
CA MET A 56 -6.58 -9.54 4.87
C MET A 56 -7.52 -8.56 4.17
N SER A 57 -8.80 -8.90 4.19
CA SER A 57 -9.89 -8.04 3.75
C SER A 57 -11.11 -8.23 4.64
N ALA A 58 -11.78 -7.14 5.02
CA ALA A 58 -12.99 -7.14 5.83
C ALA A 58 -14.09 -6.36 5.12
N TYR A 59 -14.94 -7.05 4.37
CA TYR A 59 -16.01 -6.44 3.58
C TYR A 59 -17.26 -6.13 4.41
N ASP A 60 -17.55 -6.94 5.42
CA ASP A 60 -18.67 -6.70 6.31
C ASP A 60 -18.35 -5.57 7.31
N LYS A 61 -19.35 -4.69 7.52
CA LYS A 61 -19.18 -3.52 8.40
C LYS A 61 -18.94 -3.92 9.84
N ALA A 62 -19.68 -4.91 10.36
CA ALA A 62 -19.54 -5.35 11.75
C ALA A 62 -18.16 -5.98 11.97
N VAL A 63 -17.70 -6.82 11.02
CA VAL A 63 -16.35 -7.40 11.07
C VAL A 63 -15.28 -6.31 11.01
N SER A 64 -15.44 -5.31 10.13
CA SER A 64 -14.50 -4.20 10.05
C SER A 64 -14.48 -3.34 11.31
N ASP A 65 -15.64 -3.14 11.94
CA ASP A 65 -15.76 -2.39 13.20
C ASP A 65 -15.18 -3.15 14.39
N ASP A 66 -15.36 -4.47 14.44
CA ASP A 66 -14.75 -5.31 15.49
C ASP A 66 -13.21 -5.28 15.41
N ILE A 67 -12.63 -5.18 14.21
CA ILE A 67 -11.19 -5.16 14.04
C ILE A 67 -10.60 -3.76 14.23
N TYR A 68 -11.20 -2.74 13.60
CA TYR A 68 -10.60 -1.40 13.50
C TYR A 68 -11.34 -0.31 14.28
N GLY A 69 -12.36 -0.69 15.03
CA GLY A 69 -13.24 0.24 15.74
C GLY A 69 -14.37 0.79 14.87
N SER A 70 -15.47 1.20 15.50
CA SER A 70 -16.61 1.80 14.82
C SER A 70 -16.26 3.18 14.25
N GLY A 71 -16.78 3.49 13.07
CA GLY A 71 -16.54 4.76 12.38
C GLY A 71 -17.76 5.26 11.63
N THR A 72 -17.86 6.57 11.41
CA THR A 72 -18.95 7.20 10.68
C THR A 72 -18.84 7.01 9.17
N ARG A 73 -17.61 6.89 8.65
CA ARG A 73 -17.29 6.66 7.23
C ARG A 73 -16.25 5.57 7.08
N TYR A 74 -16.56 4.56 6.26
CA TYR A 74 -15.65 3.43 6.01
C TYR A 74 -14.58 3.80 4.99
N VAL A 75 -14.91 4.61 4.00
CA VAL A 75 -13.92 5.17 3.05
C VAL A 75 -13.51 6.55 3.54
N SER A 76 -12.50 6.59 4.40
CA SER A 76 -12.01 7.81 5.04
C SER A 76 -10.55 7.71 5.45
N ARG A 77 -9.92 8.87 5.62
CA ARG A 77 -8.56 8.98 6.13
C ARG A 77 -8.43 8.37 7.54
N GLU A 78 -9.43 8.59 8.36
CA GLU A 78 -9.49 8.10 9.75
C GLU A 78 -9.54 6.57 9.78
N ARG A 79 -10.34 5.95 8.91
CA ARG A 79 -10.39 4.49 8.77
C ARG A 79 -9.05 3.94 8.29
N LEU A 80 -8.43 4.54 7.29
CA LEU A 80 -7.11 4.14 6.81
C LEU A 80 -6.07 4.18 7.94
N LEU A 81 -6.03 5.27 8.72
CA LEU A 81 -5.10 5.40 9.84
C LEU A 81 -5.33 4.34 10.91
N ALA A 82 -6.61 4.04 11.25
CA ALA A 82 -6.95 2.97 12.20
C ALA A 82 -6.47 1.60 11.71
N MET A 83 -6.63 1.31 10.42
CA MET A 83 -6.13 0.07 9.79
C MET A 83 -4.60 -0.01 9.87
N LEU A 84 -3.90 1.05 9.47
CA LEU A 84 -2.42 1.11 9.51
C LEU A 84 -1.90 0.93 10.94
N ASP A 85 -2.50 1.60 11.92
CA ASP A 85 -2.09 1.52 13.32
C ASP A 85 -2.34 0.15 13.92
N TYR A 86 -3.52 -0.41 13.71
CA TYR A 86 -3.88 -1.73 14.24
C TYR A 86 -2.99 -2.83 13.69
N GLU A 87 -2.87 -2.89 12.36
CA GLU A 87 -2.09 -3.92 11.69
C GLU A 87 -0.58 -3.81 11.99
N TYR A 88 -0.07 -2.59 12.14
CA TYR A 88 1.32 -2.36 12.50
C TYR A 88 1.62 -2.80 13.94
N LYS A 89 0.76 -2.46 14.91
CA LYS A 89 0.88 -2.93 16.29
C LYS A 89 0.82 -4.46 16.35
N LEU A 90 -0.11 -5.06 15.62
CA LEU A 90 -0.28 -6.51 15.59
C LEU A 90 0.95 -7.20 14.98
N LEU A 91 1.53 -6.64 13.92
CA LEU A 91 2.74 -7.13 13.27
C LEU A 91 3.95 -7.10 14.23
N LEU A 92 4.16 -5.97 14.91
CA LEU A 92 5.24 -5.82 15.89
C LEU A 92 5.06 -6.74 17.11
N ASN A 93 3.85 -6.85 17.63
CA ASN A 93 3.56 -7.74 18.77
C ASN A 93 3.87 -9.20 18.46
N ARG A 94 3.70 -9.63 17.21
CA ARG A 94 3.93 -11.02 16.80
C ARG A 94 5.37 -11.30 16.37
N LEU A 95 6.02 -10.36 15.73
CA LEU A 95 7.27 -10.59 15.03
C LEU A 95 8.41 -9.63 15.43
N GLY A 96 8.10 -8.58 16.21
CA GLY A 96 9.11 -7.58 16.60
C GLY A 96 10.28 -8.18 17.37
N GLU A 97 10.02 -9.11 18.28
CA GLU A 97 11.06 -9.79 19.07
C GLU A 97 11.91 -10.75 18.20
N SER A 98 11.27 -11.47 17.28
CA SER A 98 11.95 -12.50 16.47
C SER A 98 12.66 -11.98 15.23
N ARG A 99 12.24 -10.82 14.69
CA ARG A 99 12.72 -10.26 13.41
C ARG A 99 13.13 -8.78 13.47
N GLY A 100 12.79 -8.05 14.54
CA GLY A 100 12.87 -6.58 14.56
C GLY A 100 14.28 -6.01 14.47
N THR A 101 15.32 -6.78 14.77
CA THR A 101 16.72 -6.34 14.67
C THR A 101 17.20 -6.14 13.24
N ASP A 102 16.68 -6.93 12.29
CA ASP A 102 17.19 -7.00 10.93
C ASP A 102 16.12 -6.65 9.88
N THR A 103 14.86 -6.41 10.32
CA THR A 103 13.72 -6.25 9.44
C THR A 103 13.15 -4.84 9.51
N ARG A 104 12.88 -4.25 8.36
CA ARG A 104 12.08 -3.05 8.18
C ARG A 104 10.62 -3.45 8.01
N PHE A 105 9.83 -3.31 9.04
CA PHE A 105 8.42 -3.66 8.99
C PHE A 105 7.60 -2.62 8.23
N PHE A 106 6.58 -3.10 7.51
CA PHE A 106 5.59 -2.24 6.88
C PHE A 106 4.17 -2.79 7.00
N VAL A 107 3.22 -1.88 6.89
CA VAL A 107 1.81 -2.19 6.64
C VAL A 107 1.35 -1.33 5.47
N PHE A 108 0.86 -1.99 4.43
CA PHE A 108 0.06 -1.36 3.41
C PHE A 108 -1.41 -1.52 3.77
N ALA A 109 -2.20 -0.46 3.60
CA ALA A 109 -3.65 -0.56 3.73
C ALA A 109 -4.35 0.33 2.71
N ASP A 110 -5.56 -0.08 2.32
CA ASP A 110 -6.47 0.75 1.58
C ASP A 110 -7.92 0.60 2.05
N THR A 111 -8.70 1.64 1.81
CA THR A 111 -10.16 1.63 1.93
C THR A 111 -10.74 2.41 0.76
N VAL A 112 -11.42 1.71 -0.13
CA VAL A 112 -11.79 2.22 -1.46
C VAL A 112 -13.26 1.92 -1.77
N ALA A 113 -13.97 2.90 -2.32
CA ALA A 113 -15.26 2.72 -2.97
C ALA A 113 -15.05 2.64 -4.49
N ALA A 114 -14.86 1.44 -5.01
CA ALA A 114 -14.87 1.20 -6.44
C ALA A 114 -16.31 1.35 -7.01
N ARG A 115 -16.42 1.43 -8.34
CA ARG A 115 -17.70 1.51 -9.03
C ARG A 115 -18.64 0.38 -8.61
N ASN A 116 -19.82 0.73 -8.09
CA ASN A 116 -20.87 -0.24 -7.76
C ASN A 116 -21.55 -0.77 -9.03
N TYR A 117 -22.39 -1.79 -8.88
CA TYR A 117 -23.09 -2.41 -10.01
C TYR A 117 -23.92 -1.40 -10.82
N GLN A 118 -24.55 -0.42 -10.16
CA GLN A 118 -25.36 0.61 -10.81
C GLN A 118 -24.54 1.79 -11.35
N GLY A 119 -23.28 1.93 -10.95
CA GLY A 119 -22.41 3.04 -11.36
C GLY A 119 -22.79 4.40 -10.80
N THR A 120 -23.48 4.45 -9.68
CA THR A 120 -24.07 5.66 -9.09
C THR A 120 -23.32 6.24 -7.90
N ASN A 121 -22.32 5.49 -7.37
CA ASN A 121 -21.53 5.94 -6.22
C ASN A 121 -20.37 6.83 -6.63
N GLU A 122 -19.87 7.62 -5.68
CA GLU A 122 -18.57 8.26 -5.78
C GLU A 122 -17.48 7.19 -5.72
N GLN A 123 -16.53 7.29 -6.67
CA GLN A 123 -15.48 6.30 -6.85
C GLN A 123 -14.15 6.88 -6.40
N HIS A 124 -13.86 6.72 -5.13
CA HIS A 124 -12.68 7.30 -4.47
C HIS A 124 -12.16 6.39 -3.36
N GLY A 125 -11.01 6.72 -2.82
CA GLY A 125 -10.46 5.95 -1.70
C GLY A 125 -9.29 6.61 -1.01
N TRP A 126 -8.83 5.93 0.01
CA TRP A 126 -7.62 6.23 0.74
C TRP A 126 -6.69 5.02 0.70
N VAL A 127 -5.46 5.26 0.32
CA VAL A 127 -4.40 4.25 0.22
C VAL A 127 -3.22 4.71 1.05
N GLY A 128 -2.55 3.83 1.76
CA GLY A 128 -1.42 4.25 2.58
C GLY A 128 -0.45 3.15 2.94
N ILE A 129 0.72 3.59 3.37
CA ILE A 129 1.75 2.72 3.93
C ILE A 129 2.27 3.31 5.23
N ARG A 130 2.47 2.45 6.24
CA ARG A 130 3.25 2.73 7.45
C ARG A 130 4.46 1.82 7.45
N PHE A 131 5.67 2.38 7.58
CA PHE A 131 6.89 1.63 7.35
C PHE A 131 8.07 2.19 8.14
N GLN A 132 9.02 1.33 8.44
CA GLN A 132 10.31 1.70 9.02
C GLN A 132 11.33 2.02 7.93
N ILE A 133 12.09 3.09 8.12
CA ILE A 133 13.20 3.46 7.24
C ILE A 133 14.41 2.55 7.51
N GLU A 134 14.68 2.31 8.78
CA GLU A 134 15.70 1.39 9.28
C GLU A 134 15.07 0.41 10.28
N PRO A 135 15.64 -0.78 10.50
CA PRO A 135 15.17 -1.70 11.53
C PRO A 135 15.04 -0.99 12.88
N SER A 136 14.02 -1.31 13.65
CA SER A 136 13.70 -0.73 14.95
C SER A 136 13.50 0.78 15.01
N SER A 137 13.51 1.48 13.86
CA SER A 137 13.22 2.92 13.82
C SER A 137 11.73 3.22 14.01
N GLN A 138 11.43 4.45 14.44
CA GLN A 138 10.05 4.94 14.46
C GLN A 138 9.46 4.94 13.04
N PRO A 139 8.24 4.44 12.87
CA PRO A 139 7.65 4.34 11.54
C PRO A 139 7.26 5.71 10.98
N SER A 140 7.44 5.87 9.69
CA SER A 140 6.85 6.94 8.89
C SER A 140 5.56 6.46 8.23
N HIS A 141 4.73 7.38 7.72
CA HIS A 141 3.58 7.02 6.91
C HIS A 141 3.41 7.94 5.70
N ILE A 142 2.85 7.38 4.65
CA ILE A 142 2.44 8.08 3.43
C ILE A 142 0.98 7.75 3.20
N LEU A 143 0.15 8.76 3.00
CA LEU A 143 -1.28 8.63 2.73
C LEU A 143 -1.60 9.26 1.39
N LEU A 144 -2.37 8.58 0.59
CA LEU A 144 -2.87 9.02 -0.71
C LEU A 144 -4.40 9.05 -0.65
N HIS A 145 -4.99 10.17 -1.05
CA HIS A 145 -6.39 10.19 -1.47
C HIS A 145 -6.43 9.97 -2.98
N ILE A 146 -7.32 9.11 -3.43
CA ILE A 146 -7.44 8.74 -4.84
C ILE A 146 -8.86 8.95 -5.34
N ASN A 147 -8.98 9.40 -6.60
CA ASN A 147 -10.22 9.39 -7.37
C ASN A 147 -10.05 8.42 -8.55
N LEU A 148 -10.96 7.46 -8.66
CA LEU A 148 -10.93 6.41 -9.68
C LEU A 148 -11.70 6.87 -10.91
N ARG A 149 -11.08 6.83 -12.08
CA ARG A 149 -11.61 7.36 -13.34
C ARG A 149 -11.92 6.30 -14.39
N ASP A 150 -11.39 5.08 -14.21
CA ASP A 150 -11.70 3.96 -15.10
C ASP A 150 -13.18 3.62 -15.10
N SER A 151 -13.70 3.19 -16.25
CA SER A 151 -15.14 2.99 -16.50
C SER A 151 -15.73 1.73 -15.85
N THR A 152 -14.91 0.78 -15.40
CA THR A 152 -15.36 -0.47 -14.79
C THR A 152 -14.69 -0.70 -13.43
N ALA A 153 -15.39 -1.40 -12.53
CA ALA A 153 -14.85 -1.79 -11.23
C ALA A 153 -13.55 -2.61 -11.36
N GLN A 154 -13.48 -3.49 -12.35
CA GLN A 154 -12.30 -4.31 -12.59
C GLN A 154 -11.06 -3.46 -12.94
N LEU A 155 -11.19 -2.50 -13.85
CA LEU A 155 -10.09 -1.61 -14.23
C LEU A 155 -9.67 -0.72 -13.05
N GLN A 156 -10.64 -0.27 -12.24
CA GLN A 156 -10.37 0.50 -11.03
C GLN A 156 -9.58 -0.32 -9.99
N GLN A 157 -9.98 -1.58 -9.76
CA GLN A 157 -9.25 -2.50 -8.89
C GLN A 157 -7.81 -2.72 -9.38
N GLN A 158 -7.62 -2.94 -10.68
CA GLN A 158 -6.29 -3.07 -11.29
C GLN A 158 -5.44 -1.81 -11.10
N ALA A 159 -6.02 -0.62 -11.25
CA ALA A 159 -5.32 0.64 -11.01
C ALA A 159 -4.88 0.78 -9.54
N VAL A 160 -5.75 0.42 -8.58
CA VAL A 160 -5.41 0.39 -7.15
C VAL A 160 -4.29 -0.62 -6.88
N GLY A 161 -4.34 -1.80 -7.49
CA GLY A 161 -3.31 -2.82 -7.37
C GLY A 161 -1.93 -2.34 -7.83
N THR A 162 -1.87 -1.70 -9.01
CA THR A 162 -0.65 -1.10 -9.56
C THR A 162 -0.14 0.02 -8.65
N LEU A 163 -1.03 0.94 -8.23
CA LEU A 163 -0.66 2.03 -7.34
C LEU A 163 -0.11 1.52 -6.00
N GLY A 164 -0.73 0.49 -5.40
CA GLY A 164 -0.28 -0.06 -4.13
C GLY A 164 1.13 -0.65 -4.22
N VAL A 165 1.44 -1.39 -5.27
CA VAL A 165 2.81 -1.89 -5.52
C VAL A 165 3.78 -0.73 -5.73
N ASN A 166 3.41 0.28 -6.53
CA ASN A 166 4.22 1.47 -6.74
C ASN A 166 4.50 2.21 -5.44
N LEU A 167 3.50 2.37 -4.57
CA LEU A 167 3.64 3.06 -3.28
C LEU A 167 4.60 2.31 -2.35
N VAL A 168 4.45 0.99 -2.21
CA VAL A 168 5.37 0.18 -1.38
C VAL A 168 6.79 0.25 -1.94
N TYR A 169 6.95 0.11 -3.26
CA TYR A 169 8.25 0.19 -3.91
C TYR A 169 8.90 1.57 -3.73
N ALA A 170 8.16 2.64 -3.94
CA ALA A 170 8.65 4.01 -3.81
C ALA A 170 9.06 4.33 -2.35
N ALA A 171 8.30 3.85 -1.36
CA ALA A 171 8.60 4.05 0.06
C ALA A 171 9.96 3.45 0.46
N PHE A 172 10.36 2.34 -0.13
CA PHE A 172 11.64 1.69 0.19
C PHE A 172 12.80 2.06 -0.74
N HIS A 173 12.53 2.30 -2.03
CA HIS A 173 13.58 2.43 -3.05
C HIS A 173 13.71 3.81 -3.67
N GLN A 174 12.70 4.70 -3.56
CA GLN A 174 12.67 6.00 -4.24
C GLN A 174 12.51 7.20 -3.30
N ARG A 175 12.48 7.00 -1.97
CA ARG A 175 12.21 8.05 -1.00
C ARG A 175 13.29 9.14 -0.90
N SER A 176 14.50 8.87 -1.36
CA SER A 176 15.62 9.82 -1.29
C SER A 176 15.50 11.00 -2.27
N CYS A 177 14.66 10.87 -3.30
CA CYS A 177 14.42 11.90 -4.29
C CYS A 177 12.90 12.08 -4.48
N SER A 178 12.39 13.25 -4.15
CA SER A 178 10.95 13.55 -4.26
C SER A 178 10.43 13.37 -5.69
N GLU A 179 11.20 13.80 -6.67
CA GLU A 179 10.81 13.68 -8.08
C GLU A 179 10.67 12.22 -8.51
N SER A 180 11.65 11.37 -8.17
CA SER A 180 11.60 9.93 -8.44
C SER A 180 10.45 9.25 -7.69
N PHE A 181 10.18 9.67 -6.45
CA PHE A 181 9.07 9.15 -5.67
C PHE A 181 7.72 9.43 -6.35
N PHE A 182 7.45 10.69 -6.70
CA PHE A 182 6.19 11.06 -7.33
C PHE A 182 6.03 10.45 -8.73
N ALA A 183 7.09 10.45 -9.53
CA ALA A 183 7.08 9.79 -10.84
C ALA A 183 6.77 8.29 -10.70
N GLY A 184 7.41 7.62 -9.74
CA GLY A 184 7.24 6.19 -9.49
C GLY A 184 5.84 5.77 -9.06
N LEU A 185 5.04 6.67 -8.46
CA LEU A 185 3.63 6.39 -8.15
C LEU A 185 2.77 6.19 -9.40
N PHE A 186 3.13 6.85 -10.51
CA PHE A 186 2.40 6.79 -11.77
C PHE A 186 2.96 5.78 -12.78
N ASP A 187 3.96 4.98 -12.41
CA ASP A 187 4.48 3.93 -13.28
C ASP A 187 3.35 2.96 -13.67
N GLU A 188 3.15 2.75 -14.98
CA GLU A 188 2.05 1.97 -15.57
C GLU A 188 0.64 2.51 -15.26
N LEU A 189 0.55 3.74 -14.78
CA LEU A 189 -0.70 4.47 -14.51
C LEU A 189 -0.71 5.80 -15.26
N SER A 190 -1.91 6.35 -15.43
CA SER A 190 -2.09 7.69 -15.99
C SER A 190 -3.19 8.44 -15.25
N ASN A 191 -3.19 9.76 -15.34
CA ASN A 191 -4.25 10.62 -14.79
C ASN A 191 -5.64 10.36 -15.42
N ALA A 192 -5.69 9.67 -16.57
CA ALA A 192 -6.96 9.22 -17.14
C ALA A 192 -7.58 8.04 -16.38
N ARG A 193 -6.77 7.25 -15.66
CA ARG A 193 -7.21 6.10 -14.87
C ARG A 193 -7.43 6.42 -13.41
N ILE A 194 -6.52 7.21 -12.83
CA ILE A 194 -6.52 7.52 -11.40
C ILE A 194 -5.92 8.91 -11.16
N GLU A 195 -6.51 9.66 -10.25
CA GLU A 195 -6.01 10.93 -9.75
C GLU A 195 -5.55 10.75 -8.30
N ILE A 196 -4.43 11.34 -7.93
CA ILE A 196 -3.79 11.10 -6.64
C ILE A 196 -3.46 12.42 -5.95
N ASP A 197 -3.93 12.57 -4.71
CA ASP A 197 -3.53 13.62 -3.77
C ASP A 197 -2.63 13.01 -2.69
N VAL A 198 -1.41 13.51 -2.56
CA VAL A 198 -0.39 12.94 -1.65
C VAL A 198 -0.32 13.72 -0.35
N LYS A 199 -0.35 13.01 0.78
CA LYS A 199 -0.07 13.55 2.12
C LYS A 199 1.02 12.71 2.79
N ILE A 200 2.19 13.33 3.01
CA ILE A 200 3.30 12.68 3.70
C ILE A 200 3.33 13.18 5.14
N GLY A 201 3.38 12.25 6.11
CA GLY A 201 3.50 12.56 7.53
C GLY A 201 4.59 11.70 8.18
N ARG A 202 5.28 12.28 9.17
CA ARG A 202 6.05 11.50 10.14
C ARG A 202 5.14 11.16 11.31
N ALA A 203 5.26 9.96 11.88
CA ALA A 203 4.64 9.69 13.16
C ALA A 203 5.28 10.62 14.20
N HIS A 204 4.54 11.62 14.66
CA HIS A 204 4.93 12.36 15.85
C HIS A 204 4.57 11.48 17.06
N VAL A 205 5.55 11.22 17.88
CA VAL A 205 5.39 10.66 19.23
C VAL A 205 4.79 11.75 20.11
#